data_ea763f0b57494deec6579bbd681c4963
#
_entry.id   ea763f0b57494deec6579bbd681c4963
#
_cell.length_a   1.000
_cell.length_b   1.000
_cell.length_c   1.000
_cell.angle_alpha   90.00
_cell.angle_beta   90.00
_cell.angle_gamma   90.00
#
_symmetry.space_group_name_H-M   'P 1'
#
loop_
_entity.id
_entity.type
_entity.pdbx_description
1 polymer ?
#
loop_
_entity_poly.entity_id
_entity_poly.type
_entity_poly.pdbx_seq_one_letter_code
_entity_poly.pdbx_strand_id
1 'polypeptide(L)'
;MSFSFRDNVERLAAYTPGFQPADRSAIKINTNENPYPPSPKVFEALAQLDGESLRRYPPVLWDEFRAAAAQVHGVEPEMIMAGNGGDELLTILVRCCCDKNRPLAYPTPTYSLYPVLAAIQDAPIVEIPFADDFTIPETLGDTEAGLTFLCNPNAPTATFVPIEQIRELARKVKNVLAIDEAYVDFAPDNCLRLLREFDNVVILRSMSKGYSLAGMRFGYVIGSERIIEAMIKVKDSYNVNIAAQAAATAAIRDQDYFKQNVQKVKNERERLIPALRELGFTVGASQTNFLLAAISKLSAREVYEKLAERNIYIRYFDQEGLTDKLRITVGTSEQNDALLNALQEILH
;
A
#
# COMPACT_ATOMS: atom_id res chain seq x y z
N MET A 1 3.67 -40.13 -15.96
CA MET A 1 2.43 -39.60 -15.36
C MET A 1 2.64 -38.07 -15.22
N SER A 2 1.81 -37.27 -15.86
CA SER A 2 1.81 -35.80 -15.66
C SER A 2 0.95 -35.52 -14.42
N PHE A 3 1.47 -34.74 -13.48
CA PHE A 3 0.67 -34.12 -12.40
C PHE A 3 0.09 -32.80 -12.89
N SER A 4 -1.01 -32.38 -12.31
CA SER A 4 -1.65 -31.09 -12.60
C SER A 4 -1.90 -30.33 -11.30
N PHE A 5 -1.92 -29.01 -11.37
CA PHE A 5 -2.36 -28.16 -10.28
C PHE A 5 -3.86 -27.89 -10.37
N ARG A 6 -4.40 -27.09 -9.44
CA ARG A 6 -5.78 -26.60 -9.53
C ARG A 6 -5.94 -25.75 -10.79
N ASP A 7 -7.09 -25.88 -11.48
CA ASP A 7 -7.35 -25.19 -12.76
C ASP A 7 -7.15 -23.67 -12.67
N ASN A 8 -7.53 -23.05 -11.56
CA ASN A 8 -7.32 -21.61 -11.35
C ASN A 8 -5.82 -21.27 -11.23
N VAL A 9 -5.02 -22.15 -10.62
CA VAL A 9 -3.56 -21.95 -10.49
C VAL A 9 -2.85 -22.10 -11.83
N GLU A 10 -3.27 -23.08 -12.66
CA GLU A 10 -2.71 -23.25 -14.02
C GLU A 10 -2.95 -22.03 -14.93
N ARG A 11 -4.02 -21.29 -14.69
CA ARG A 11 -4.38 -20.08 -15.46
C ARG A 11 -3.77 -18.77 -14.93
N LEU A 12 -3.21 -18.79 -13.70
CA LEU A 12 -2.66 -17.57 -13.08
C LEU A 12 -1.41 -17.06 -13.81
N ALA A 13 -1.38 -15.77 -14.10
CA ALA A 13 -0.13 -15.07 -14.36
C ALA A 13 0.51 -14.65 -13.02
N ALA A 14 1.82 -14.89 -12.87
CA ALA A 14 2.54 -14.44 -11.69
C ALA A 14 2.54 -12.90 -11.60
N TYR A 15 2.40 -12.37 -10.39
CA TYR A 15 2.57 -10.94 -10.16
C TYR A 15 3.99 -10.50 -10.53
N THR A 16 4.11 -9.43 -11.33
CA THR A 16 5.40 -8.87 -11.74
C THR A 16 5.73 -7.65 -10.89
N PRO A 17 6.68 -7.78 -9.94
CA PRO A 17 7.11 -6.65 -9.12
C PRO A 17 7.84 -5.58 -9.94
N GLY A 18 8.02 -4.39 -9.36
CA GLY A 18 8.88 -3.36 -9.95
C GLY A 18 10.33 -3.83 -10.02
N PHE A 19 11.07 -3.36 -11.04
CA PHE A 19 12.48 -3.68 -11.22
C PHE A 19 13.28 -3.34 -9.95
N GLN A 20 14.20 -4.24 -9.57
CA GLN A 20 15.09 -4.09 -8.42
C GLN A 20 16.53 -3.99 -8.95
N PRO A 21 17.13 -2.77 -9.04
CA PRO A 21 18.51 -2.62 -9.48
C PRO A 21 19.47 -3.28 -8.49
N ALA A 22 20.46 -4.00 -9.00
CA ALA A 22 21.55 -4.58 -8.19
C ALA A 22 22.57 -3.51 -7.75
N ASP A 23 22.70 -2.45 -8.54
CA ASP A 23 23.56 -1.31 -8.25
C ASP A 23 22.94 -0.43 -7.16
N ARG A 24 23.65 -0.28 -6.04
CA ARG A 24 23.23 0.56 -4.92
C ARG A 24 23.37 2.06 -5.18
N SER A 25 24.12 2.47 -6.22
CA SER A 25 24.22 3.86 -6.65
C SER A 25 23.02 4.30 -7.49
N ALA A 26 22.18 3.37 -7.91
CA ALA A 26 20.99 3.65 -8.71
C ALA A 26 19.99 4.54 -7.94
N ILE A 27 19.41 5.49 -8.63
CA ILE A 27 18.27 6.27 -8.12
C ILE A 27 17.01 5.43 -8.30
N LYS A 28 16.61 4.75 -7.21
CA LYS A 28 15.46 3.84 -7.19
C LYS A 28 14.23 4.54 -6.63
N ILE A 29 13.38 5.04 -7.50
CA ILE A 29 12.13 5.76 -7.18
C ILE A 29 10.93 5.15 -7.93
N ASN A 30 10.82 3.79 -7.92
CA ASN A 30 9.85 3.02 -8.69
C ASN A 30 8.86 2.20 -7.84
N THR A 31 9.14 1.92 -6.57
CA THR A 31 8.35 1.01 -5.73
C THR A 31 7.78 1.65 -4.46
N ASN A 32 7.72 2.98 -4.44
CA ASN A 32 7.09 3.77 -3.38
C ASN A 32 7.71 3.51 -1.99
N GLU A 33 9.03 3.27 -1.95
CA GLU A 33 9.78 3.23 -0.69
C GLU A 33 9.97 4.64 -0.15
N ASN A 34 10.08 4.78 1.15
CA ASN A 34 10.44 6.05 1.77
C ASN A 34 11.94 6.32 1.52
N PRO A 35 12.34 7.51 1.04
CA PRO A 35 13.74 7.80 0.76
C PRO A 35 14.59 8.03 2.03
N TYR A 36 13.94 8.21 3.17
CA TYR A 36 14.61 8.41 4.46
C TYR A 36 14.64 7.11 5.27
N PRO A 37 15.68 6.86 6.09
CA PRO A 37 15.80 5.66 6.90
C PRO A 37 14.69 5.57 7.97
N PRO A 38 14.43 4.39 8.55
CA PRO A 38 13.58 4.26 9.72
C PRO A 38 14.20 4.92 10.95
N SER A 39 13.40 5.09 12.02
CA SER A 39 13.87 5.63 13.30
C SER A 39 15.13 4.92 13.80
N PRO A 40 16.11 5.64 14.37
CA PRO A 40 17.26 5.04 15.05
C PRO A 40 16.87 4.03 16.13
N LYS A 41 15.72 4.20 16.81
CA LYS A 41 15.19 3.26 17.79
C LYS A 41 14.89 1.87 17.21
N VAL A 42 14.66 1.78 15.89
CA VAL A 42 14.51 0.49 15.20
C VAL A 42 15.83 -0.30 15.26
N PHE A 43 16.95 0.35 14.97
CA PHE A 43 18.26 -0.32 15.03
C PHE A 43 18.64 -0.70 16.46
N GLU A 44 18.31 0.13 17.44
CA GLU A 44 18.48 -0.17 18.87
C GLU A 44 17.66 -1.41 19.26
N ALA A 45 16.40 -1.49 18.87
CA ALA A 45 15.54 -2.63 19.16
C ALA A 45 16.03 -3.93 18.49
N LEU A 46 16.50 -3.85 17.24
CA LEU A 46 17.09 -5.00 16.55
C LEU A 46 18.40 -5.47 17.21
N ALA A 47 19.21 -4.56 17.71
CA ALA A 47 20.46 -4.90 18.41
C ALA A 47 20.25 -5.57 19.79
N GLN A 48 19.04 -5.50 20.34
CA GLN A 48 18.68 -6.21 21.58
C GLN A 48 18.30 -7.69 21.36
N LEU A 49 18.10 -8.10 20.10
CA LEU A 49 17.76 -9.49 19.80
C LEU A 49 18.99 -10.38 19.97
N ASP A 50 18.88 -11.35 20.84
CA ASP A 50 19.93 -12.32 21.14
C ASP A 50 19.62 -13.72 20.57
N GLY A 51 20.49 -14.68 20.82
CA GLY A 51 20.31 -16.07 20.40
C GLY A 51 19.06 -16.72 21.00
N GLU A 52 18.64 -16.32 22.22
CA GLU A 52 17.41 -16.82 22.85
C GLU A 52 16.18 -16.30 22.11
N SER A 53 16.16 -15.03 21.74
CA SER A 53 15.08 -14.43 20.96
C SER A 53 14.94 -15.08 19.59
N LEU A 54 16.05 -15.40 18.94
CA LEU A 54 16.05 -15.96 17.58
C LEU A 54 15.70 -17.46 17.50
N ARG A 55 16.02 -18.24 18.55
CA ARG A 55 15.76 -19.69 18.57
C ARG A 55 14.35 -20.06 18.99
N ARG A 56 13.55 -19.12 19.49
CA ARG A 56 12.18 -19.33 19.95
C ARG A 56 11.17 -18.73 18.97
N TYR A 57 9.98 -19.33 18.93
CA TYR A 57 8.85 -18.72 18.22
C TYR A 57 8.47 -17.38 18.85
N PRO A 58 8.14 -16.37 18.02
CA PRO A 58 7.74 -15.05 18.51
C PRO A 58 6.34 -15.09 19.15
N PRO A 59 5.97 -14.02 19.89
CA PRO A 59 4.58 -13.86 20.36
C PRO A 59 3.56 -13.97 19.22
N VAL A 60 2.52 -14.78 19.44
CA VAL A 60 1.51 -15.14 18.41
C VAL A 60 0.61 -13.95 18.05
N LEU A 61 0.35 -13.09 19.04
CA LEU A 61 -0.59 -11.96 18.93
C LEU A 61 0.10 -10.59 18.90
N TRP A 62 1.43 -10.56 18.76
CA TRP A 62 2.19 -9.29 18.62
C TRP A 62 1.92 -8.31 19.78
N ASP A 63 1.81 -8.77 21.01
CA ASP A 63 1.24 -8.07 22.15
C ASP A 63 1.85 -6.69 22.37
N GLU A 64 3.17 -6.55 22.29
CA GLU A 64 3.82 -5.24 22.44
C GLU A 64 3.49 -4.27 21.32
N PHE A 65 3.41 -4.78 20.08
CA PHE A 65 3.01 -3.96 18.95
C PHE A 65 1.56 -3.54 19.05
N ARG A 66 0.64 -4.48 19.40
CA ARG A 66 -0.78 -4.18 19.56
C ARG A 66 -1.00 -3.09 20.62
N ALA A 67 -0.34 -3.20 21.77
CA ALA A 67 -0.45 -2.20 22.83
C ALA A 67 0.07 -0.82 22.37
N ALA A 68 1.19 -0.76 21.65
CA ALA A 68 1.74 0.49 21.14
C ALA A 68 0.86 1.11 20.04
N ALA A 69 0.36 0.30 19.11
CA ALA A 69 -0.50 0.75 18.03
C ALA A 69 -1.88 1.20 18.55
N ALA A 70 -2.45 0.48 19.52
CA ALA A 70 -3.69 0.83 20.20
C ALA A 70 -3.61 2.23 20.85
N GLN A 71 -2.50 2.50 21.54
CA GLN A 71 -2.26 3.82 22.14
C GLN A 71 -2.17 4.94 21.08
N VAL A 72 -1.48 4.69 19.96
CA VAL A 72 -1.32 5.68 18.87
C VAL A 72 -2.65 5.97 18.17
N HIS A 73 -3.48 4.96 17.97
CA HIS A 73 -4.73 5.08 17.22
C HIS A 73 -5.98 5.33 18.08
N GLY A 74 -5.88 5.22 19.41
CA GLY A 74 -7.00 5.39 20.33
C GLY A 74 -8.07 4.31 20.18
N VAL A 75 -7.63 3.05 20.04
CA VAL A 75 -8.46 1.84 19.90
C VAL A 75 -8.02 0.78 20.92
N GLU A 76 -8.79 -0.29 21.07
CA GLU A 76 -8.40 -1.40 21.93
C GLU A 76 -7.40 -2.34 21.22
N PRO A 77 -6.44 -2.97 21.93
CA PRO A 77 -5.48 -3.90 21.33
C PRO A 77 -6.13 -5.06 20.57
N GLU A 78 -7.29 -5.53 21.01
CA GLU A 78 -8.07 -6.62 20.41
C GLU A 78 -8.60 -6.26 19.01
N MET A 79 -8.70 -4.98 18.71
CA MET A 79 -9.08 -4.46 17.40
C MET A 79 -7.92 -4.48 16.37
N ILE A 80 -6.73 -4.95 16.75
CA ILE A 80 -5.53 -4.90 15.90
C ILE A 80 -5.01 -6.30 15.59
N MET A 81 -4.68 -6.55 14.33
CA MET A 81 -3.96 -7.73 13.88
C MET A 81 -2.77 -7.31 13.02
N ALA A 82 -1.57 -7.90 13.27
CA ALA A 82 -0.41 -7.70 12.41
C ALA A 82 -0.23 -8.83 11.39
N GLY A 83 0.45 -8.49 10.29
CA GLY A 83 0.78 -9.42 9.21
C GLY A 83 2.16 -9.16 8.62
N ASN A 84 2.64 -10.12 7.84
CA ASN A 84 3.90 -10.04 7.11
C ASN A 84 3.78 -9.12 5.88
N GLY A 85 3.50 -7.84 6.14
CA GLY A 85 3.16 -6.82 5.15
C GLY A 85 1.67 -6.72 4.87
N GLY A 86 1.26 -5.65 4.16
CA GLY A 86 -0.12 -5.45 3.74
C GLY A 86 -0.65 -6.59 2.86
N ASP A 87 0.20 -7.14 2.00
CA ASP A 87 -0.18 -8.19 1.04
C ASP A 87 -0.68 -9.47 1.73
N GLU A 88 -0.05 -9.87 2.86
CA GLU A 88 -0.56 -11.00 3.66
C GLU A 88 -1.92 -10.68 4.27
N LEU A 89 -2.11 -9.47 4.80
CA LEU A 89 -3.38 -9.05 5.39
C LEU A 89 -4.52 -9.01 4.37
N LEU A 90 -4.25 -8.51 3.16
CA LEU A 90 -5.19 -8.57 2.03
C LEU A 90 -5.53 -10.02 1.67
N THR A 91 -4.53 -10.91 1.62
CA THR A 91 -4.71 -12.35 1.37
C THR A 91 -5.62 -12.98 2.43
N ILE A 92 -5.37 -12.68 3.71
CA ILE A 92 -6.17 -13.20 4.82
C ILE A 92 -7.61 -12.68 4.75
N LEU A 93 -7.82 -11.40 4.42
CA LEU A 93 -9.17 -10.84 4.23
C LEU A 93 -9.92 -11.56 3.09
N VAL A 94 -9.27 -11.78 1.95
CA VAL A 94 -9.88 -12.51 0.83
C VAL A 94 -10.22 -13.94 1.23
N ARG A 95 -9.34 -14.64 1.97
CA ARG A 95 -9.61 -16.00 2.49
C ARG A 95 -10.78 -16.03 3.49
N CYS A 96 -10.94 -14.98 4.30
CA CYS A 96 -12.04 -14.89 5.25
C CYS A 96 -13.40 -14.64 4.60
N CYS A 97 -13.41 -13.84 3.54
CA CYS A 97 -14.63 -13.22 3.05
C CYS A 97 -15.09 -13.71 1.67
N CYS A 98 -14.16 -14.25 0.85
CA CYS A 98 -14.43 -14.57 -0.55
C CYS A 98 -14.32 -16.07 -0.83
N ASP A 99 -15.16 -16.55 -1.72
CA ASP A 99 -15.15 -17.88 -2.32
C ASP A 99 -15.84 -17.86 -3.70
N LYS A 100 -16.05 -19.01 -4.32
CA LYS A 100 -16.69 -19.13 -5.63
C LYS A 100 -18.09 -18.52 -5.73
N ASN A 101 -18.78 -18.27 -4.61
CA ASN A 101 -20.11 -17.66 -4.53
C ASN A 101 -20.10 -16.28 -3.88
N ARG A 102 -18.96 -15.83 -3.36
CA ARG A 102 -18.78 -14.57 -2.65
C ARG A 102 -17.69 -13.74 -3.33
N PRO A 103 -18.06 -12.86 -4.25
CA PRO A 103 -17.11 -12.06 -5.05
C PRO A 103 -16.27 -11.11 -4.21
N LEU A 104 -15.13 -10.71 -4.79
CA LEU A 104 -14.37 -9.52 -4.39
C LEU A 104 -14.80 -8.34 -5.27
N ALA A 105 -15.19 -7.21 -4.67
CA ALA A 105 -15.49 -5.97 -5.39
C ALA A 105 -14.44 -4.89 -5.11
N TYR A 106 -14.13 -4.05 -6.12
CA TYR A 106 -13.25 -2.89 -5.96
C TYR A 106 -13.42 -1.91 -7.12
N PRO A 107 -13.13 -0.59 -6.90
CA PRO A 107 -13.13 0.37 -7.99
C PRO A 107 -11.82 0.32 -8.77
N THR A 108 -11.86 0.65 -10.09
CA THR A 108 -10.70 0.66 -10.99
C THR A 108 -10.44 2.05 -11.59
N PRO A 109 -9.17 2.41 -11.91
CA PRO A 109 -7.94 1.64 -11.65
C PRO A 109 -7.50 1.68 -10.18
N THR A 110 -6.97 0.56 -9.67
CA THR A 110 -6.50 0.45 -8.29
C THR A 110 -5.30 -0.51 -8.17
N TYR A 111 -5.01 -1.02 -6.97
CA TYR A 111 -3.86 -1.87 -6.71
C TYR A 111 -3.98 -3.22 -7.43
N SER A 112 -3.03 -3.50 -8.31
CA SER A 112 -3.05 -4.65 -9.22
C SER A 112 -2.92 -6.03 -8.55
N LEU A 113 -2.69 -6.08 -7.24
CA LEU A 113 -2.69 -7.32 -6.47
C LEU A 113 -4.12 -7.84 -6.20
N TYR A 114 -5.13 -6.98 -6.11
CA TYR A 114 -6.50 -7.40 -5.76
C TYR A 114 -7.06 -8.48 -6.67
N PRO A 115 -7.03 -8.35 -8.01
CA PRO A 115 -7.50 -9.43 -8.89
C PRO A 115 -6.69 -10.72 -8.75
N VAL A 116 -5.40 -10.63 -8.48
CA VAL A 116 -4.54 -11.82 -8.28
C VAL A 116 -4.98 -12.59 -7.03
N LEU A 117 -5.28 -11.90 -5.93
CA LEU A 117 -5.74 -12.53 -4.70
C LEU A 117 -7.10 -13.24 -4.88
N ALA A 118 -8.03 -12.59 -5.59
CA ALA A 118 -9.32 -13.19 -5.92
C ALA A 118 -9.15 -14.45 -6.78
N ALA A 119 -8.31 -14.39 -7.81
CA ALA A 119 -8.02 -15.52 -8.68
C ALA A 119 -7.35 -16.70 -7.94
N ILE A 120 -6.44 -16.43 -6.99
CA ILE A 120 -5.85 -17.46 -6.12
C ILE A 120 -6.94 -18.15 -5.28
N GLN A 121 -7.90 -17.39 -4.77
CA GLN A 121 -9.01 -17.86 -3.94
C GLN A 121 -10.14 -18.52 -4.75
N ASP A 122 -10.09 -18.47 -6.09
CA ASP A 122 -11.16 -18.90 -7.00
C ASP A 122 -12.46 -18.12 -6.77
N ALA A 123 -12.33 -16.83 -6.44
CA ALA A 123 -13.44 -15.93 -6.19
C ALA A 123 -13.73 -15.07 -7.43
N PRO A 124 -15.01 -14.86 -7.79
CA PRO A 124 -15.39 -13.90 -8.83
C PRO A 124 -14.99 -12.47 -8.46
N ILE A 125 -14.79 -11.63 -9.47
CA ILE A 125 -14.40 -10.24 -9.33
C ILE A 125 -15.53 -9.35 -9.85
N VAL A 126 -15.82 -8.25 -9.13
CA VAL A 126 -16.70 -7.17 -9.55
C VAL A 126 -15.86 -5.88 -9.60
N GLU A 127 -15.41 -5.53 -10.81
CA GLU A 127 -14.68 -4.28 -11.07
C GLU A 127 -15.65 -3.18 -11.48
N ILE A 128 -15.56 -2.01 -10.86
CA ILE A 128 -16.41 -0.87 -11.16
C ILE A 128 -15.49 0.34 -11.39
N PRO A 129 -15.48 0.95 -12.58
CA PRO A 129 -14.64 2.11 -12.84
C PRO A 129 -14.98 3.28 -11.91
N PHE A 130 -13.96 3.97 -11.40
CA PHE A 130 -14.16 5.28 -10.79
C PHE A 130 -14.84 6.24 -11.78
N ALA A 131 -15.57 7.20 -11.28
CA ALA A 131 -15.97 8.35 -12.07
C ALA A 131 -14.73 9.16 -12.52
N ASP A 132 -14.89 10.01 -13.52
CA ASP A 132 -13.77 10.80 -14.08
C ASP A 132 -13.09 11.72 -13.05
N ASP A 133 -13.81 12.15 -12.02
CA ASP A 133 -13.34 12.93 -10.91
C ASP A 133 -12.82 12.09 -9.73
N PHE A 134 -12.72 10.78 -9.90
CA PHE A 134 -12.36 9.79 -8.87
C PHE A 134 -13.30 9.73 -7.66
N THR A 135 -14.54 10.18 -7.80
CA THR A 135 -15.58 9.87 -6.80
C THR A 135 -15.91 8.38 -6.82
N ILE A 136 -16.30 7.84 -5.65
CA ILE A 136 -16.67 6.43 -5.52
C ILE A 136 -17.94 6.18 -6.33
N PRO A 137 -17.95 5.17 -7.23
CA PRO A 137 -19.15 4.80 -7.96
C PRO A 137 -20.27 4.35 -7.00
N GLU A 138 -21.45 4.91 -7.12
CA GLU A 138 -22.59 4.56 -6.25
C GLU A 138 -22.89 3.07 -6.26
N THR A 139 -22.74 2.42 -7.41
CA THR A 139 -22.99 0.99 -7.61
C THR A 139 -22.02 0.08 -6.88
N LEU A 140 -20.87 0.59 -6.39
CA LEU A 140 -19.91 -0.19 -5.61
C LEU A 140 -20.53 -0.68 -4.29
N GLY A 141 -21.35 0.14 -3.65
CA GLY A 141 -22.03 -0.21 -2.42
C GLY A 141 -23.20 -1.18 -2.60
N ASP A 142 -23.72 -1.30 -3.80
CA ASP A 142 -24.87 -2.15 -4.14
C ASP A 142 -24.47 -3.58 -4.57
N THR A 143 -23.17 -3.89 -4.60
CA THR A 143 -22.66 -5.21 -4.94
C THR A 143 -23.00 -6.24 -3.85
N GLU A 144 -23.27 -7.48 -4.26
CA GLU A 144 -23.43 -8.63 -3.34
C GLU A 144 -22.06 -9.27 -3.00
N ALA A 145 -20.99 -8.46 -3.00
CA ALA A 145 -19.64 -8.92 -2.74
C ALA A 145 -19.47 -9.41 -1.30
N GLY A 146 -18.67 -10.45 -1.11
CA GLY A 146 -18.24 -10.92 0.21
C GLY A 146 -17.25 -9.97 0.86
N LEU A 147 -16.48 -9.24 0.05
CA LEU A 147 -15.49 -8.25 0.45
C LEU A 147 -15.45 -7.13 -0.58
N THR A 148 -15.43 -5.89 -0.12
CA THR A 148 -15.18 -4.72 -0.93
C THR A 148 -13.83 -4.10 -0.53
N PHE A 149 -12.89 -3.94 -1.46
CA PHE A 149 -11.67 -3.19 -1.26
C PHE A 149 -11.81 -1.75 -1.75
N LEU A 150 -11.30 -0.82 -0.98
CA LEU A 150 -11.11 0.59 -1.35
C LEU A 150 -9.70 1.04 -0.95
N CYS A 151 -8.84 1.32 -1.92
CA CYS A 151 -7.52 1.90 -1.66
C CYS A 151 -7.65 3.42 -1.49
N ASN A 152 -7.30 3.96 -0.32
CA ASN A 152 -7.39 5.38 -0.04
C ASN A 152 -6.27 5.91 0.88
N PRO A 153 -5.33 6.70 0.39
CA PRO A 153 -5.18 7.20 -1.01
C PRO A 153 -4.93 6.08 -2.02
N ASN A 154 -5.49 6.25 -3.22
CA ASN A 154 -5.45 5.21 -4.25
C ASN A 154 -4.09 5.08 -4.95
N ALA A 155 -3.71 3.87 -5.29
CA ALA A 155 -2.58 3.56 -6.16
C ALA A 155 -3.08 2.83 -7.42
N PRO A 156 -2.70 3.26 -8.64
CA PRO A 156 -1.58 4.16 -8.95
C PRO A 156 -1.96 5.64 -9.10
N THR A 157 -3.19 6.06 -8.92
CA THR A 157 -3.69 7.40 -9.27
C THR A 157 -3.22 8.51 -8.32
N ALA A 158 -2.77 8.16 -7.11
CA ALA A 158 -2.40 9.06 -6.03
C ALA A 158 -3.56 9.92 -5.47
N THR A 159 -4.79 9.64 -5.88
CA THR A 159 -6.00 10.36 -5.48
C THR A 159 -6.46 9.99 -4.08
N PHE A 160 -7.16 10.90 -3.43
CA PHE A 160 -7.73 10.71 -2.10
C PHE A 160 -9.23 10.98 -2.13
N VAL A 161 -9.99 10.04 -1.62
CA VAL A 161 -11.45 10.16 -1.48
C VAL A 161 -11.76 10.70 -0.07
N PRO A 162 -12.57 11.76 0.06
CA PRO A 162 -13.00 12.28 1.35
C PRO A 162 -13.76 11.24 2.17
N ILE A 163 -13.54 11.24 3.48
CA ILE A 163 -14.12 10.24 4.39
C ILE A 163 -15.66 10.21 4.33
N GLU A 164 -16.32 11.32 4.01
CA GLU A 164 -17.77 11.37 3.91
C GLU A 164 -18.32 10.44 2.80
N GLN A 165 -17.63 10.38 1.66
CA GLN A 165 -17.99 9.43 0.59
C GLN A 165 -17.74 7.99 1.02
N ILE A 166 -16.65 7.74 1.78
CA ILE A 166 -16.35 6.40 2.30
C ILE A 166 -17.38 5.99 3.35
N ARG A 167 -17.87 6.93 4.16
CA ARG A 167 -18.96 6.69 5.12
C ARG A 167 -20.24 6.27 4.41
N GLU A 168 -20.60 6.94 3.29
CA GLU A 168 -21.76 6.54 2.49
C GLU A 168 -21.58 5.15 1.88
N LEU A 169 -20.38 4.83 1.39
CA LEU A 169 -20.06 3.47 0.94
C LEU A 169 -20.22 2.45 2.06
N ALA A 170 -19.68 2.74 3.26
CA ALA A 170 -19.75 1.83 4.42
C ALA A 170 -21.21 1.53 4.86
N ARG A 171 -22.12 2.49 4.71
CA ARG A 171 -23.56 2.29 4.96
C ARG A 171 -24.23 1.34 3.98
N LYS A 172 -23.78 1.34 2.72
CA LYS A 172 -24.36 0.53 1.63
C LYS A 172 -23.79 -0.88 1.58
N VAL A 173 -22.49 -1.04 1.86
CA VAL A 173 -21.81 -2.34 1.81
C VAL A 173 -22.38 -3.29 2.86
N LYS A 174 -22.94 -4.42 2.41
CA LYS A 174 -23.61 -5.42 3.27
C LYS A 174 -22.63 -6.30 4.06
N ASN A 175 -21.45 -6.55 3.50
CA ASN A 175 -20.43 -7.41 4.07
C ASN A 175 -19.21 -6.56 4.50
N VAL A 176 -18.00 -7.10 4.44
CA VAL A 176 -16.79 -6.40 4.89
C VAL A 176 -16.35 -5.35 3.87
N LEU A 177 -16.16 -4.11 4.34
CA LEU A 177 -15.45 -3.05 3.62
C LEU A 177 -14.04 -2.93 4.19
N ALA A 178 -13.04 -3.28 3.38
CA ALA A 178 -11.63 -3.11 3.73
C ALA A 178 -11.08 -1.84 3.04
N ILE A 179 -10.66 -0.88 3.85
CA ILE A 179 -10.05 0.36 3.39
C ILE A 179 -8.54 0.18 3.47
N ASP A 180 -7.90 0.13 2.29
CA ASP A 180 -6.45 0.02 2.20
C ASP A 180 -5.83 1.41 2.33
N GLU A 181 -5.36 1.72 3.51
CA GLU A 181 -4.70 2.97 3.89
C GLU A 181 -3.15 2.86 3.86
N ALA A 182 -2.58 2.07 2.95
CA ALA A 182 -1.13 1.92 2.85
C ALA A 182 -0.37 3.24 2.63
N TYR A 183 -1.02 4.27 2.11
CA TYR A 183 -0.43 5.59 1.84
C TYR A 183 -1.00 6.72 2.70
N VAL A 184 -1.87 6.43 3.64
CA VAL A 184 -2.60 7.43 4.42
C VAL A 184 -1.71 8.37 5.24
N ASP A 185 -0.50 7.93 5.57
CA ASP A 185 0.48 8.74 6.29
C ASP A 185 0.81 10.07 5.57
N PHE A 186 0.62 10.10 4.25
CA PHE A 186 0.88 11.27 3.39
C PHE A 186 -0.39 12.06 3.05
N ALA A 187 -1.56 11.59 3.49
CA ALA A 187 -2.86 12.19 3.25
C ALA A 187 -3.24 13.26 4.30
N PRO A 188 -4.29 14.05 4.05
CA PRO A 188 -4.76 15.04 5.01
C PRO A 188 -5.61 14.44 6.14
N ASP A 189 -6.23 13.26 5.92
CA ASP A 189 -7.17 12.62 6.84
C ASP A 189 -7.11 11.08 6.69
N ASN A 190 -7.78 10.35 7.60
CA ASN A 190 -7.84 8.89 7.64
C ASN A 190 -9.23 8.40 8.06
N CYS A 191 -9.48 7.10 7.94
CA CYS A 191 -10.77 6.49 8.16
C CYS A 191 -10.99 5.91 9.58
N LEU A 192 -10.07 6.10 10.53
CA LEU A 192 -10.17 5.50 11.87
C LEU A 192 -11.49 5.80 12.59
N ARG A 193 -12.06 6.99 12.40
CA ARG A 193 -13.33 7.35 13.02
C ARG A 193 -14.50 6.50 12.55
N LEU A 194 -14.43 5.89 11.35
CA LEU A 194 -15.49 4.99 10.86
C LEU A 194 -15.61 3.71 11.67
N LEU A 195 -14.54 3.28 12.36
CA LEU A 195 -14.57 2.09 13.23
C LEU A 195 -15.50 2.23 14.43
N ARG A 196 -15.87 3.45 14.79
CA ARG A 196 -16.85 3.73 15.85
C ARG A 196 -18.30 3.72 15.35
N GLU A 197 -18.47 3.77 14.02
CA GLU A 197 -19.79 3.87 13.37
C GLU A 197 -20.19 2.55 12.70
N PHE A 198 -19.20 1.71 12.31
CA PHE A 198 -19.41 0.54 11.47
C PHE A 198 -18.58 -0.65 11.93
N ASP A 199 -19.24 -1.75 12.27
CA ASP A 199 -18.62 -3.01 12.69
C ASP A 199 -18.05 -3.82 11.48
N ASN A 200 -18.50 -3.51 10.25
CA ASN A 200 -18.08 -4.17 9.03
C ASN A 200 -16.90 -3.49 8.32
N VAL A 201 -16.36 -2.41 8.88
CA VAL A 201 -15.18 -1.72 8.33
C VAL A 201 -13.91 -2.29 8.95
N VAL A 202 -12.90 -2.53 8.10
CA VAL A 202 -11.53 -2.84 8.50
C VAL A 202 -10.56 -1.94 7.75
N ILE A 203 -9.57 -1.40 8.45
CA ILE A 203 -8.58 -0.47 7.91
C ILE A 203 -7.22 -1.15 7.89
N LEU A 204 -6.61 -1.23 6.71
CA LEU A 204 -5.25 -1.74 6.53
C LEU A 204 -4.24 -0.61 6.61
N ARG A 205 -3.16 -0.82 7.34
CA ARG A 205 -2.02 0.07 7.47
C ARG A 205 -0.72 -0.65 7.10
N SER A 206 0.20 0.06 6.49
CA SER A 206 1.51 -0.47 6.09
C SER A 206 2.64 0.29 6.75
N MET A 207 3.60 -0.41 7.33
CA MET A 207 4.83 0.22 7.82
C MET A 207 5.91 0.34 6.74
N SER A 208 5.61 -0.13 5.53
CA SER A 208 6.54 -0.06 4.39
C SER A 208 6.77 1.35 3.86
N LYS A 209 5.84 2.30 4.12
CA LYS A 209 5.82 3.63 3.49
C LYS A 209 6.23 4.73 4.48
N GLY A 210 5.34 5.22 5.33
CA GLY A 210 5.65 6.29 6.28
C GLY A 210 6.74 5.93 7.27
N TYR A 211 6.77 4.67 7.74
CA TYR A 211 7.73 4.18 8.74
C TYR A 211 9.04 3.63 8.16
N SER A 212 9.22 3.63 6.84
CA SER A 212 10.47 3.19 6.15
C SER A 212 10.86 1.72 6.42
N LEU A 213 9.90 0.85 6.67
CA LEU A 213 10.12 -0.57 7.02
C LEU A 213 9.74 -1.54 5.89
N ALA A 214 9.86 -1.13 4.63
CA ALA A 214 9.51 -1.98 3.48
C ALA A 214 10.26 -3.34 3.51
N GLY A 215 11.54 -3.35 3.89
CA GLY A 215 12.36 -4.55 4.00
C GLY A 215 11.99 -5.45 5.18
N MET A 216 11.32 -4.92 6.22
CA MET A 216 10.89 -5.70 7.38
C MET A 216 9.56 -6.42 7.16
N ARG A 217 8.85 -6.11 6.08
CA ARG A 217 7.58 -6.74 5.74
C ARG A 217 6.59 -6.74 6.90
N PHE A 218 6.21 -5.58 7.38
CA PHE A 218 5.24 -5.45 8.47
C PHE A 218 4.07 -4.56 8.05
N GLY A 219 2.86 -5.03 8.32
CA GLY A 219 1.62 -4.29 8.19
C GLY A 219 0.65 -4.68 9.31
N TYR A 220 -0.43 -3.95 9.44
CA TYR A 220 -1.47 -4.28 10.42
C TYR A 220 -2.84 -3.81 9.92
N VAL A 221 -3.87 -4.42 10.46
CA VAL A 221 -5.26 -3.99 10.29
C VAL A 221 -5.85 -3.56 11.61
N ILE A 222 -6.82 -2.65 11.53
CA ILE A 222 -7.65 -2.20 12.65
C ILE A 222 -9.11 -2.43 12.24
N GLY A 223 -9.88 -3.14 13.06
CA GLY A 223 -11.28 -3.44 12.77
C GLY A 223 -12.01 -3.90 14.02
N SER A 224 -13.31 -4.23 13.90
CA SER A 224 -14.05 -4.81 15.02
C SER A 224 -13.40 -6.13 15.48
N GLU A 225 -13.52 -6.44 16.77
CA GLU A 225 -13.00 -7.70 17.35
C GLU A 225 -13.46 -8.92 16.54
N ARG A 226 -14.72 -8.92 16.09
CA ARG A 226 -15.29 -9.98 15.28
C ARG A 226 -14.53 -10.22 13.97
N ILE A 227 -14.10 -9.15 13.26
CA ILE A 227 -13.29 -9.25 12.05
C ILE A 227 -11.91 -9.76 12.41
N ILE A 228 -11.27 -9.20 13.43
CA ILE A 228 -9.94 -9.57 13.88
C ILE A 228 -9.89 -11.04 14.30
N GLU A 229 -10.86 -11.53 15.07
CA GLU A 229 -10.96 -12.95 15.45
C GLU A 229 -11.09 -13.87 14.21
N ALA A 230 -11.89 -13.47 13.22
CA ALA A 230 -12.02 -14.24 11.99
C ALA A 230 -10.69 -14.32 11.23
N MET A 231 -9.96 -13.21 11.11
CA MET A 231 -8.66 -13.14 10.46
C MET A 231 -7.59 -13.96 11.22
N ILE A 232 -7.59 -13.94 12.54
CA ILE A 232 -6.69 -14.75 13.39
C ILE A 232 -6.88 -16.25 13.15
N LYS A 233 -8.09 -16.73 12.88
CA LYS A 233 -8.35 -18.15 12.57
C LYS A 233 -7.74 -18.60 11.24
N VAL A 234 -7.48 -17.67 10.31
CA VAL A 234 -7.04 -17.98 8.94
C VAL A 234 -5.55 -17.73 8.73
N LYS A 235 -4.92 -16.92 9.59
CA LYS A 235 -3.48 -16.63 9.48
C LYS A 235 -2.61 -17.85 9.82
N ASP A 236 -1.36 -17.81 9.35
CA ASP A 236 -0.35 -18.76 9.79
C ASP A 236 -0.02 -18.58 11.28
N SER A 237 0.32 -19.66 11.98
CA SER A 237 0.48 -19.67 13.45
C SER A 237 1.41 -18.58 13.96
N TYR A 238 2.59 -18.40 13.31
CA TYR A 238 3.63 -17.42 13.67
C TYR A 238 4.00 -16.59 12.45
N ASN A 239 3.02 -15.89 11.91
CA ASN A 239 3.12 -15.23 10.61
C ASN A 239 4.12 -14.06 10.55
N VAL A 240 4.47 -13.43 11.67
CA VAL A 240 5.41 -12.31 11.74
C VAL A 240 6.60 -12.67 12.60
N ASN A 241 7.81 -12.58 12.05
CA ASN A 241 9.05 -12.88 12.76
C ASN A 241 9.37 -11.88 13.87
N ILE A 242 10.23 -12.29 14.82
CA ILE A 242 10.56 -11.47 16.01
C ILE A 242 11.25 -10.16 15.64
N ALA A 243 12.12 -10.13 14.63
CA ALA A 243 12.81 -8.91 14.23
C ALA A 243 11.84 -7.88 13.64
N ALA A 244 10.86 -8.33 12.84
CA ALA A 244 9.82 -7.46 12.31
C ALA A 244 8.92 -6.90 13.42
N GLN A 245 8.56 -7.72 14.44
CA GLN A 245 7.79 -7.27 15.59
C GLN A 245 8.55 -6.22 16.40
N ALA A 246 9.82 -6.44 16.71
CA ALA A 246 10.66 -5.50 17.44
C ALA A 246 10.84 -4.17 16.69
N ALA A 247 11.17 -4.25 15.40
CA ALA A 247 11.34 -3.07 14.53
C ALA A 247 10.05 -2.25 14.43
N ALA A 248 8.91 -2.90 14.19
CA ALA A 248 7.61 -2.25 14.05
C ALA A 248 7.18 -1.58 15.37
N THR A 249 7.39 -2.25 16.50
CA THR A 249 7.06 -1.72 17.83
C THR A 249 7.90 -0.48 18.16
N ALA A 250 9.21 -0.52 17.87
CA ALA A 250 10.08 0.63 18.05
C ALA A 250 9.69 1.81 17.15
N ALA A 251 9.38 1.53 15.89
CA ALA A 251 9.01 2.54 14.92
C ALA A 251 7.67 3.23 15.27
N ILE A 252 6.63 2.47 15.65
CA ILE A 252 5.33 3.06 15.97
C ILE A 252 5.36 3.88 17.28
N ARG A 253 6.24 3.55 18.20
CA ARG A 253 6.47 4.35 19.43
C ARG A 253 7.16 5.68 19.15
N ASP A 254 7.86 5.83 18.02
CA ASP A 254 8.63 7.04 17.68
C ASP A 254 7.88 7.95 16.71
N GLN A 255 6.74 8.47 17.17
CA GLN A 255 5.84 9.29 16.37
C GLN A 255 6.45 10.63 15.92
N ASP A 256 7.38 11.19 16.66
CA ASP A 256 8.03 12.46 16.30
C ASP A 256 8.96 12.27 15.09
N TYR A 257 9.78 11.22 15.08
CA TYR A 257 10.63 10.88 13.95
C TYR A 257 9.78 10.54 12.70
N PHE A 258 8.76 9.72 12.89
CA PHE A 258 7.81 9.38 11.83
C PHE A 258 7.20 10.62 11.17
N LYS A 259 6.62 11.53 11.97
CA LYS A 259 6.00 12.77 11.47
C LYS A 259 6.99 13.67 10.72
N GLN A 260 8.23 13.79 11.22
CA GLN A 260 9.27 14.56 10.56
C GLN A 260 9.61 13.99 9.18
N ASN A 261 9.77 12.66 9.05
CA ASN A 261 10.08 12.04 7.76
C ASN A 261 8.90 12.13 6.77
N VAL A 262 7.68 11.90 7.25
CA VAL A 262 6.47 12.09 6.43
C VAL A 262 6.40 13.53 5.90
N GLN A 263 6.68 14.53 6.75
CA GLN A 263 6.64 15.93 6.34
C GLN A 263 7.71 16.27 5.29
N LYS A 264 8.92 15.70 5.38
CA LYS A 264 9.95 15.85 4.35
C LYS A 264 9.46 15.33 2.99
N VAL A 265 8.86 14.14 2.96
CA VAL A 265 8.29 13.56 1.74
C VAL A 265 7.17 14.43 1.18
N LYS A 266 6.28 14.95 2.02
CA LYS A 266 5.20 15.85 1.59
C LYS A 266 5.75 17.15 0.99
N ASN A 267 6.77 17.75 1.60
CA ASN A 267 7.41 18.96 1.08
C ASN A 267 8.05 18.72 -0.30
N GLU A 268 8.78 17.62 -0.46
CA GLU A 268 9.38 17.25 -1.75
C GLU A 268 8.31 16.92 -2.81
N ARG A 269 7.20 16.28 -2.44
CA ARG A 269 6.06 16.06 -3.32
C ARG A 269 5.51 17.37 -3.87
N GLU A 270 5.26 18.34 -2.99
CA GLU A 270 4.74 19.64 -3.38
C GLU A 270 5.72 20.44 -4.27
N ARG A 271 7.04 20.22 -4.10
CA ARG A 271 8.08 20.80 -4.95
C ARG A 271 8.14 20.15 -6.34
N LEU A 272 7.98 18.82 -6.41
CA LEU A 272 8.07 18.06 -7.66
C LEU A 272 6.91 18.35 -8.62
N ILE A 273 5.70 18.55 -8.12
CA ILE A 273 4.50 18.74 -8.96
C ILE A 273 4.67 19.91 -9.95
N PRO A 274 4.97 21.15 -9.51
CA PRO A 274 5.17 22.27 -10.44
C PRO A 274 6.38 22.06 -11.35
N ALA A 275 7.50 21.52 -10.85
CA ALA A 275 8.70 21.28 -11.65
C ALA A 275 8.45 20.30 -12.81
N LEU A 276 7.69 19.22 -12.57
CA LEU A 276 7.30 18.31 -13.65
C LEU A 276 6.35 18.97 -14.65
N ARG A 277 5.44 19.83 -14.19
CA ARG A 277 4.55 20.58 -15.09
C ARG A 277 5.31 21.55 -16.00
N GLU A 278 6.36 22.22 -15.49
CA GLU A 278 7.26 23.05 -16.29
C GLU A 278 7.99 22.28 -17.39
N LEU A 279 8.28 20.98 -17.15
CA LEU A 279 8.86 20.06 -18.15
C LEU A 279 7.82 19.51 -19.14
N GLY A 280 6.54 19.90 -19.02
CA GLY A 280 5.46 19.49 -19.93
C GLY A 280 4.68 18.24 -19.51
N PHE A 281 4.85 17.77 -18.29
CA PHE A 281 4.00 16.71 -17.75
C PHE A 281 2.66 17.24 -17.25
N THR A 282 1.62 16.43 -17.42
CA THR A 282 0.34 16.62 -16.72
C THR A 282 0.38 15.84 -15.42
N VAL A 283 0.38 16.55 -14.28
CA VAL A 283 0.45 15.94 -12.95
C VAL A 283 -0.71 16.45 -12.11
N GLY A 284 -1.55 15.55 -11.60
CA GLY A 284 -2.63 15.88 -10.65
C GLY A 284 -2.10 16.13 -9.23
N ALA A 285 -3.00 16.49 -8.33
CA ALA A 285 -2.71 16.47 -6.90
C ALA A 285 -2.43 15.04 -6.42
N SER A 286 -1.45 14.88 -5.54
CA SER A 286 -1.15 13.58 -4.92
C SER A 286 -1.34 13.66 -3.41
N GLN A 287 -1.88 12.58 -2.85
CA GLN A 287 -1.97 12.38 -1.40
C GLN A 287 -1.21 11.11 -0.95
N THR A 288 -0.18 10.75 -1.73
CA THR A 288 0.70 9.60 -1.49
C THR A 288 2.17 10.04 -1.42
N ASN A 289 3.10 9.08 -1.34
CA ASN A 289 4.53 9.32 -1.51
C ASN A 289 5.01 9.12 -2.97
N PHE A 290 4.12 9.27 -3.93
CA PHE A 290 4.43 9.17 -5.36
C PHE A 290 3.50 10.09 -6.17
N LEU A 291 3.87 10.34 -7.41
CA LEU A 291 3.10 11.07 -8.40
C LEU A 291 2.74 10.17 -9.56
N LEU A 292 1.57 10.39 -10.17
CA LEU A 292 1.25 9.84 -11.50
C LEU A 292 1.32 11.00 -12.49
N ALA A 293 2.28 10.94 -13.41
CA ALA A 293 2.59 11.98 -14.37
C ALA A 293 2.35 11.49 -15.80
N ALA A 294 1.47 12.14 -16.54
CA ALA A 294 1.24 11.86 -17.95
C ALA A 294 2.12 12.76 -18.83
N ILE A 295 2.59 12.25 -19.98
CA ILE A 295 3.40 12.98 -20.94
C ILE A 295 2.94 12.66 -22.36
N SER A 296 2.95 13.70 -23.22
CA SER A 296 2.55 13.57 -24.64
C SER A 296 3.67 13.93 -25.64
N LYS A 297 4.74 14.62 -25.20
CA LYS A 297 5.85 15.02 -26.06
C LYS A 297 6.68 13.84 -26.57
N LEU A 298 6.90 12.85 -25.72
CA LEU A 298 7.47 11.53 -26.01
C LEU A 298 6.55 10.47 -25.45
N SER A 299 6.71 9.20 -25.88
CA SER A 299 6.00 8.11 -25.22
C SER A 299 6.50 7.92 -23.79
N ALA A 300 5.60 7.62 -22.86
CA ALA A 300 6.00 7.36 -21.47
C ALA A 300 6.98 6.18 -21.36
N ARG A 301 6.83 5.16 -22.23
CA ARG A 301 7.77 4.04 -22.34
C ARG A 301 9.18 4.53 -22.72
N GLU A 302 9.30 5.41 -23.71
CA GLU A 302 10.60 5.94 -24.14
C GLU A 302 11.29 6.77 -23.04
N VAL A 303 10.53 7.60 -22.32
CA VAL A 303 11.07 8.35 -21.17
C VAL A 303 11.52 7.39 -20.06
N TYR A 304 10.75 6.35 -19.78
CA TYR A 304 11.10 5.30 -18.81
C TYR A 304 12.42 4.61 -19.18
N GLU A 305 12.59 4.21 -20.45
CA GLU A 305 13.78 3.52 -20.93
C GLU A 305 15.03 4.43 -20.89
N LYS A 306 14.91 5.68 -21.35
CA LYS A 306 16.00 6.67 -21.30
C LYS A 306 16.43 7.04 -19.87
N LEU A 307 15.51 7.04 -18.90
CA LEU A 307 15.85 7.21 -17.48
C LEU A 307 16.60 5.99 -16.93
N ALA A 308 16.16 4.77 -17.30
CA ALA A 308 16.85 3.54 -16.89
C ALA A 308 18.29 3.47 -17.42
N GLU A 309 18.56 3.93 -18.64
CA GLU A 309 19.93 4.08 -19.21
C GLU A 309 20.82 5.03 -18.36
N ARG A 310 20.21 5.97 -17.63
CA ARG A 310 20.88 6.90 -16.71
C ARG A 310 20.90 6.42 -15.26
N ASN A 311 20.58 5.14 -15.05
CA ASN A 311 20.51 4.53 -13.71
C ASN A 311 19.44 5.15 -12.79
N ILE A 312 18.37 5.73 -13.38
CA ILE A 312 17.22 6.30 -12.69
C ILE A 312 15.98 5.45 -12.97
N TYR A 313 15.43 4.79 -11.97
CA TYR A 313 14.35 3.83 -12.12
C TYR A 313 13.05 4.39 -11.55
N ILE A 314 12.06 4.64 -12.43
CA ILE A 314 10.68 4.98 -12.13
C ILE A 314 9.78 3.80 -12.51
N ARG A 315 8.45 3.94 -12.40
CA ARG A 315 7.50 2.88 -12.81
C ARG A 315 6.72 3.27 -14.05
N TYR A 316 6.76 2.41 -15.05
CA TYR A 316 5.89 2.40 -16.22
C TYR A 316 4.89 1.24 -16.11
N PHE A 317 3.67 1.43 -16.64
CA PHE A 317 2.62 0.41 -16.69
C PHE A 317 2.21 0.19 -18.16
N ASP A 318 2.40 -1.01 -18.66
CA ASP A 318 1.89 -1.44 -19.96
C ASP A 318 0.45 -1.95 -19.80
N GLN A 319 -0.44 -1.04 -19.39
CA GLN A 319 -1.83 -1.32 -19.08
C GLN A 319 -2.72 -0.22 -19.65
N GLU A 320 -3.89 -0.58 -20.17
CA GLU A 320 -4.87 0.37 -20.68
C GLU A 320 -5.17 1.48 -19.66
N GLY A 321 -5.26 2.72 -20.14
CA GLY A 321 -5.45 3.90 -19.30
C GLY A 321 -4.19 4.41 -18.56
N LEU A 322 -3.05 3.68 -18.63
CA LEU A 322 -1.79 4.04 -17.96
C LEU A 322 -0.58 4.09 -18.90
N THR A 323 -0.73 3.75 -20.18
CA THR A 323 0.38 3.66 -21.16
C THR A 323 1.04 5.00 -21.48
N ASP A 324 0.35 6.11 -21.23
CA ASP A 324 0.84 7.49 -21.36
C ASP A 324 1.39 8.07 -20.05
N LYS A 325 1.47 7.25 -18.98
CA LYS A 325 1.74 7.71 -17.62
C LYS A 325 2.96 7.03 -17.00
N LEU A 326 3.62 7.77 -16.13
CA LEU A 326 4.76 7.34 -15.32
C LEU A 326 4.41 7.55 -13.85
N ARG A 327 4.63 6.53 -13.01
CA ARG A 327 4.54 6.69 -11.57
C ARG A 327 5.93 6.94 -11.00
N ILE A 328 6.09 8.07 -10.35
CA ILE A 328 7.35 8.57 -9.82
C ILE A 328 7.24 8.59 -8.30
N THR A 329 8.03 7.79 -7.61
CA THR A 329 8.14 7.85 -6.14
C THR A 329 8.88 9.14 -5.75
N VAL A 330 8.43 9.80 -4.71
CA VAL A 330 9.10 10.97 -4.16
C VAL A 330 10.39 10.55 -3.48
N GLY A 331 11.53 10.99 -4.00
CA GLY A 331 12.88 10.76 -3.49
C GLY A 331 13.34 11.80 -2.47
N THR A 332 14.63 11.78 -2.13
CA THR A 332 15.27 12.93 -1.46
C THR A 332 15.38 14.10 -2.41
N SER A 333 15.71 15.30 -1.90
CA SER A 333 15.93 16.49 -2.76
C SER A 333 16.95 16.20 -3.86
N GLU A 334 18.06 15.55 -3.51
CA GLU A 334 19.14 15.23 -4.46
C GLU A 334 18.67 14.22 -5.53
N GLN A 335 17.90 13.20 -5.14
CA GLN A 335 17.34 12.22 -6.09
C GLN A 335 16.32 12.86 -7.02
N ASN A 336 15.48 13.74 -6.50
CA ASN A 336 14.48 14.46 -7.27
C ASN A 336 15.12 15.46 -8.25
N ASP A 337 16.19 16.16 -7.82
CA ASP A 337 16.93 17.09 -8.69
C ASP A 337 17.65 16.34 -9.82
N ALA A 338 18.24 15.18 -9.53
CA ALA A 338 18.85 14.32 -10.56
C ALA A 338 17.80 13.82 -11.57
N LEU A 339 16.61 13.44 -11.11
CA LEU A 339 15.48 13.07 -11.97
C LEU A 339 15.07 14.24 -12.88
N LEU A 340 14.87 15.45 -12.31
CA LEU A 340 14.44 16.63 -13.08
C LEU A 340 15.48 17.02 -14.14
N ASN A 341 16.78 16.99 -13.80
CA ASN A 341 17.86 17.26 -14.74
C ASN A 341 17.89 16.23 -15.89
N ALA A 342 17.77 14.94 -15.56
CA ALA A 342 17.72 13.90 -16.58
C ALA A 342 16.49 14.02 -17.51
N LEU A 343 15.31 14.36 -16.93
CA LEU A 343 14.11 14.62 -17.73
C LEU A 343 14.28 15.84 -18.65
N GLN A 344 14.90 16.90 -18.16
CA GLN A 344 15.19 18.08 -18.97
C GLN A 344 16.08 17.73 -20.20
N GLU A 345 17.15 16.93 -20.00
CA GLU A 345 18.00 16.45 -21.10
C GLU A 345 17.27 15.51 -22.07
N ILE A 346 16.36 14.67 -21.60
CA ILE A 346 15.60 13.73 -22.42
C ILE A 346 14.58 14.43 -23.31
N LEU A 347 13.99 15.53 -22.81
CA LEU A 347 12.87 16.24 -23.44
C LEU A 347 13.34 17.40 -24.34
N HIS A 348 14.59 17.82 -24.25
CA HIS A 348 15.20 18.86 -25.09
C HIS A 348 16.19 18.30 -26.07
#